data_dedf6ba1166b5f74d0ad631eb38ed444
#
_entry.id   dedf6ba1166b5f74d0ad631eb38ed444
#
_cell.length_a   1.000
_cell.length_b   1.000
_cell.length_c   1.000
_cell.angle_alpha   90.00
_cell.angle_beta   90.00
_cell.angle_gamma   90.00
#
_symmetry.space_group_name_H-M   'P 1'
#
loop_
_entity.id
_entity.type
_entity.pdbx_description
1 polymer ?
#
loop_
_entity_poly.entity_id
_entity_poly.type
_entity_poly.pdbx_seq_one_letter_code
_entity_poly.pdbx_strand_id
1 'polypeptide(L)'
;MEIKNIKLLVAPILGLLISLPILILIIYFLFNGSFNKEFLEHNFLLEYSLNTIYLIIGTAIFVIILGVITSYLSARFEYFGSKFFSVCFILPLAYPAYIFGYTYVGFFEFRGLLSQILNDTSIKLDILNMSGAIFIFTIAMFPYVFILARVSFSMVSKSVVELISLYKLNPIKAFFTVYLPLSYPAIFAGTILAIMETLSDYGTVLYFGIETFSVG
;
A
#
# COMPACT_ATOMS: atom_id res chain seq x y z
N MET A 1 -39.29 -8.53 26.55
CA MET A 1 -38.33 -9.52 27.11
C MET A 1 -37.80 -10.50 26.08
N GLU A 2 -38.51 -10.77 25.00
CA GLU A 2 -38.12 -11.74 23.94
C GLU A 2 -36.98 -11.28 23.04
N ILE A 3 -36.87 -10.01 22.66
CA ILE A 3 -35.83 -9.53 21.71
C ILE A 3 -34.40 -9.62 22.29
N LYS A 4 -34.29 -9.50 23.62
CA LYS A 4 -32.99 -9.60 24.30
C LYS A 4 -32.44 -11.04 24.30
N ASN A 5 -33.34 -12.01 24.41
CA ASN A 5 -32.99 -13.44 24.38
C ASN A 5 -32.62 -13.94 22.98
N ILE A 6 -33.27 -13.41 21.94
CA ILE A 6 -32.94 -13.72 20.55
C ILE A 6 -31.55 -13.20 20.19
N LYS A 7 -31.20 -11.98 20.59
CA LYS A 7 -29.83 -11.43 20.36
C LYS A 7 -28.75 -12.23 21.10
N LEU A 8 -29.07 -12.74 22.28
CA LEU A 8 -28.13 -13.52 23.09
C LEU A 8 -27.84 -14.90 22.48
N LEU A 9 -28.75 -15.47 21.70
CA LEU A 9 -28.57 -16.73 20.98
C LEU A 9 -28.02 -16.54 19.58
N VAL A 10 -28.42 -15.50 18.87
CA VAL A 10 -27.99 -15.26 17.49
C VAL A 10 -26.53 -14.84 17.40
N ALA A 11 -26.02 -14.03 18.34
CA ALA A 11 -24.65 -13.57 18.33
C ALA A 11 -23.61 -14.71 18.41
N PRO A 12 -23.70 -15.67 19.35
CA PRO A 12 -22.73 -16.77 19.40
C PRO A 12 -22.86 -17.73 18.20
N ILE A 13 -24.09 -17.94 17.67
CA ILE A 13 -24.28 -18.75 16.46
C ILE A 13 -23.60 -18.12 15.24
N LEU A 14 -23.79 -16.82 15.04
CA LEU A 14 -23.10 -16.10 13.97
C LEU A 14 -21.56 -16.10 14.17
N GLY A 15 -21.10 -15.90 15.41
CA GLY A 15 -19.70 -15.99 15.74
C GLY A 15 -19.09 -17.35 15.42
N LEU A 16 -19.82 -18.42 15.76
CA LEU A 16 -19.40 -19.80 15.49
C LEU A 16 -19.41 -20.09 13.98
N LEU A 17 -20.40 -19.60 13.26
CA LEU A 17 -20.52 -19.79 11.82
C LEU A 17 -19.41 -19.06 11.05
N ILE A 18 -19.02 -17.86 11.50
CA ILE A 18 -17.89 -17.09 10.92
C ILE A 18 -16.55 -17.72 11.27
N SER A 19 -16.39 -18.26 12.47
CA SER A 19 -15.13 -18.92 12.90
C SER A 19 -14.99 -20.36 12.37
N LEU A 20 -16.06 -20.98 11.90
CA LEU A 20 -16.07 -22.37 11.47
C LEU A 20 -15.03 -22.70 10.39
N PRO A 21 -14.83 -21.91 9.31
CA PRO A 21 -13.77 -22.19 8.33
C PRO A 21 -12.38 -22.19 8.95
N ILE A 22 -12.11 -21.25 9.86
CA ILE A 22 -10.81 -21.15 10.55
C ILE A 22 -10.61 -22.35 11.48
N LEU A 23 -11.65 -22.75 12.23
CA LEU A 23 -11.62 -23.91 13.11
C LEU A 23 -11.39 -25.20 12.31
N ILE A 24 -12.03 -25.36 11.16
CA ILE A 24 -11.82 -26.53 10.29
C ILE A 24 -10.38 -26.57 9.79
N LEU A 25 -9.81 -25.45 9.38
CA LEU A 25 -8.40 -25.39 8.94
C LEU A 25 -7.45 -25.76 10.10
N ILE A 26 -7.67 -25.25 11.31
CA ILE A 26 -6.87 -25.56 12.49
C ILE A 26 -6.97 -27.06 12.81
N ILE A 27 -8.18 -27.62 12.84
CA ILE A 27 -8.42 -29.03 13.11
C ILE A 27 -7.76 -29.90 12.03
N TYR A 28 -7.95 -29.55 10.77
CA TYR A 28 -7.34 -30.27 9.64
C TYR A 28 -5.82 -30.28 9.76
N PHE A 29 -5.21 -29.14 10.08
CA PHE A 29 -3.76 -29.02 10.29
C PHE A 29 -3.25 -29.86 11.49
N LEU A 30 -3.99 -29.84 12.59
CA LEU A 30 -3.62 -30.63 13.79
C LEU A 30 -3.71 -32.15 13.58
N PHE A 31 -4.66 -32.61 12.77
CA PHE A 31 -4.88 -34.05 12.54
C PHE A 31 -4.12 -34.60 11.32
N ASN A 32 -3.92 -33.80 10.29
CA ASN A 32 -3.30 -34.22 9.05
C ASN A 32 -1.98 -33.48 8.72
N GLY A 33 -1.58 -32.53 9.54
CA GLY A 33 -0.37 -31.74 9.35
C GLY A 33 0.88 -32.61 9.54
N SER A 34 1.26 -33.35 8.53
CA SER A 34 2.65 -33.82 8.41
C SER A 34 3.48 -32.59 8.00
N PHE A 35 4.30 -32.10 8.91
CA PHE A 35 5.41 -31.21 8.53
C PHE A 35 6.28 -31.98 7.55
N ASN A 36 6.11 -31.71 6.26
CA ASN A 36 6.96 -32.30 5.25
C ASN A 36 8.36 -31.72 5.47
N LYS A 37 9.31 -32.55 5.93
CA LYS A 37 10.69 -32.10 6.16
C LYS A 37 11.32 -31.53 4.89
N GLU A 38 10.89 -31.99 3.71
CA GLU A 38 11.28 -31.44 2.41
C GLU A 38 10.97 -29.93 2.29
N PHE A 39 9.90 -29.44 2.92
CA PHE A 39 9.55 -28.00 2.94
C PHE A 39 10.56 -27.18 3.78
N LEU A 40 11.21 -27.81 4.77
CA LEU A 40 12.22 -27.17 5.61
C LEU A 40 13.64 -27.33 5.06
N GLU A 41 13.89 -28.36 4.25
CA GLU A 41 15.22 -28.67 3.69
C GLU A 41 15.54 -27.84 2.43
N HIS A 42 14.54 -27.32 1.72
CA HIS A 42 14.75 -26.39 0.61
C HIS A 42 14.71 -24.95 1.11
N ASN A 43 15.58 -24.10 0.58
CA ASN A 43 15.71 -22.67 0.90
C ASN A 43 14.47 -21.82 0.55
N PHE A 44 13.31 -22.42 0.26
CA PHE A 44 12.08 -21.75 -0.12
C PHE A 44 11.62 -20.72 0.93
N LEU A 45 11.67 -21.06 2.21
CA LEU A 45 11.28 -20.15 3.29
C LEU A 45 12.18 -18.92 3.35
N LEU A 46 13.47 -19.08 3.07
CA LEU A 46 14.41 -17.97 3.01
C LEU A 46 14.14 -17.09 1.81
N GLU A 47 13.90 -17.67 0.65
CA GLU A 47 13.59 -16.95 -0.59
C GLU A 47 12.28 -16.17 -0.47
N TYR A 48 11.21 -16.82 0.00
CA TYR A 48 9.92 -16.14 0.24
C TYR A 48 10.03 -15.04 1.27
N SER A 49 10.82 -15.24 2.35
CA SER A 49 11.07 -14.22 3.36
C SER A 49 11.81 -13.01 2.77
N LEU A 50 12.87 -13.25 2.03
CA LEU A 50 13.66 -12.19 1.40
C LEU A 50 12.84 -11.41 0.38
N ASN A 51 12.14 -12.09 -0.50
CA ASN A 51 11.29 -11.46 -1.51
C ASN A 51 10.18 -10.61 -0.86
N THR A 52 9.54 -11.14 0.20
CA THR A 52 8.52 -10.40 0.95
C THR A 52 9.12 -9.15 1.60
N ILE A 53 10.28 -9.28 2.25
CA ILE A 53 10.97 -8.14 2.88
C ILE A 53 11.39 -7.09 1.84
N TYR A 54 11.93 -7.51 0.70
CA TYR A 54 12.30 -6.62 -0.39
C TYR A 54 11.09 -5.85 -0.94
N LEU A 55 9.98 -6.56 -1.15
CA LEU A 55 8.74 -5.97 -1.64
C LEU A 55 8.20 -4.93 -0.66
N ILE A 56 8.13 -5.27 0.63
CA ILE A 56 7.61 -4.39 1.69
C ILE A 56 8.49 -3.15 1.84
N ILE A 57 9.80 -3.32 1.99
CA ILE A 57 10.72 -2.20 2.22
C ILE A 57 10.73 -1.28 1.00
N GLY A 58 10.83 -1.85 -0.20
CA GLY A 58 10.80 -1.09 -1.44
C GLY A 58 9.51 -0.29 -1.57
N THR A 59 8.37 -0.93 -1.41
CA THR A 59 7.06 -0.27 -1.47
C THR A 59 6.93 0.81 -0.39
N ALA A 60 7.29 0.52 0.86
CA ALA A 60 7.18 1.47 1.96
C ALA A 60 8.00 2.76 1.71
N ILE A 61 9.23 2.63 1.24
CA ILE A 61 10.10 3.78 0.94
C ILE A 61 9.43 4.69 -0.10
N PHE A 62 9.00 4.13 -1.22
CA PHE A 62 8.43 4.93 -2.32
C PHE A 62 7.04 5.47 -1.97
N VAL A 63 6.21 4.71 -1.24
CA VAL A 63 4.90 5.16 -0.75
C VAL A 63 5.05 6.34 0.21
N ILE A 64 6.03 6.31 1.12
CA ILE A 64 6.32 7.44 2.01
C ILE A 64 6.75 8.65 1.19
N ILE A 65 7.71 8.50 0.28
CA ILE A 65 8.22 9.62 -0.52
C ILE A 65 7.08 10.26 -1.32
N LEU A 66 6.34 9.47 -2.11
CA LEU A 66 5.24 9.96 -2.93
C LEU A 66 4.09 10.53 -2.07
N GLY A 67 3.67 9.80 -1.05
CA GLY A 67 2.56 10.19 -0.19
C GLY A 67 2.84 11.46 0.60
N VAL A 68 4.04 11.60 1.17
CA VAL A 68 4.44 12.79 1.94
C VAL A 68 4.58 14.01 1.05
N ILE A 69 5.24 13.90 -0.10
CA ILE A 69 5.41 15.04 -1.02
C ILE A 69 4.06 15.53 -1.52
N THR A 70 3.22 14.63 -2.04
CA THR A 70 1.92 15.00 -2.60
C THR A 70 0.98 15.53 -1.52
N SER A 71 0.98 14.97 -0.32
CA SER A 71 0.15 15.42 0.79
C SER A 71 0.57 16.80 1.29
N TYR A 72 1.87 17.06 1.43
CA TYR A 72 2.38 18.37 1.84
C TYR A 72 2.04 19.45 0.82
N LEU A 73 2.26 19.19 -0.46
CA LEU A 73 1.92 20.12 -1.53
C LEU A 73 0.41 20.41 -1.55
N SER A 74 -0.43 19.37 -1.42
CA SER A 74 -1.87 19.51 -1.43
C SER A 74 -2.45 20.18 -0.18
N ALA A 75 -1.76 20.09 0.98
CA ALA A 75 -2.22 20.67 2.24
C ALA A 75 -1.79 22.13 2.44
N ARG A 76 -0.63 22.54 1.89
CA ARG A 76 0.03 23.80 2.22
C ARG A 76 0.12 24.79 1.09
N PHE A 77 -0.09 24.36 -0.15
CA PHE A 77 0.01 25.23 -1.32
C PHE A 77 -1.30 25.26 -2.10
N GLU A 78 -1.74 26.45 -2.44
CA GLU A 78 -2.82 26.68 -3.38
C GLU A 78 -2.23 26.82 -4.78
N TYR A 79 -2.49 25.84 -5.64
CA TYR A 79 -2.08 25.84 -7.03
C TYR A 79 -3.28 25.52 -7.93
N PHE A 80 -3.16 25.89 -9.19
CA PHE A 80 -4.22 25.64 -10.18
C PHE A 80 -4.55 24.13 -10.23
N GLY A 81 -5.82 23.79 -10.01
CA GLY A 81 -6.28 22.41 -10.02
C GLY A 81 -6.01 21.61 -8.73
N SER A 82 -5.59 22.25 -7.62
CA SER A 82 -5.27 21.55 -6.36
C SER A 82 -6.39 20.62 -5.87
N LYS A 83 -7.65 21.03 -6.01
CA LYS A 83 -8.81 20.20 -5.65
C LYS A 83 -8.95 18.98 -6.57
N PHE A 84 -8.76 19.16 -7.87
CA PHE A 84 -8.80 18.09 -8.85
C PHE A 84 -7.69 17.06 -8.59
N PHE A 85 -6.44 17.52 -8.46
CA PHE A 85 -5.31 16.62 -8.17
C PHE A 85 -5.47 15.89 -6.84
N SER A 86 -6.05 16.54 -5.83
CA SER A 86 -6.32 15.88 -4.54
C SER A 86 -7.28 14.70 -4.69
N VAL A 87 -8.25 14.79 -5.58
CA VAL A 87 -9.15 13.66 -5.89
C VAL A 87 -8.42 12.61 -6.72
N CYS A 88 -7.63 13.03 -7.72
CA CYS A 88 -6.83 12.12 -8.54
C CYS A 88 -5.84 11.29 -7.71
N PHE A 89 -5.25 11.86 -6.66
CA PHE A 89 -4.33 11.14 -5.78
C PHE A 89 -5.02 10.08 -4.91
N ILE A 90 -6.33 10.17 -4.71
CA ILE A 90 -7.09 9.16 -3.97
C ILE A 90 -7.63 8.08 -4.91
N LEU A 91 -7.78 8.39 -6.20
CA LEU A 91 -8.40 7.52 -7.19
C LEU A 91 -7.78 6.10 -7.27
N PRO A 92 -6.47 5.91 -7.10
CA PRO A 92 -5.89 4.58 -7.12
C PRO A 92 -6.50 3.60 -6.12
N LEU A 93 -7.01 4.06 -4.98
CA LEU A 93 -7.69 3.19 -4.01
C LEU A 93 -9.02 2.61 -4.51
N ALA A 94 -9.57 3.17 -5.60
CA ALA A 94 -10.80 2.65 -6.18
C ALA A 94 -10.61 1.35 -6.95
N TYR A 95 -9.36 0.98 -7.24
CA TYR A 95 -9.03 -0.19 -8.05
C TYR A 95 -8.03 -1.10 -7.32
N PRO A 96 -8.20 -2.43 -7.39
CA PRO A 96 -7.22 -3.38 -6.91
C PRO A 96 -5.86 -3.22 -7.62
N ALA A 97 -4.75 -3.45 -6.91
CA ALA A 97 -3.40 -3.24 -7.43
C ALA A 97 -3.09 -4.07 -8.69
N TYR A 98 -3.64 -5.28 -8.82
CA TYR A 98 -3.42 -6.12 -9.99
C TYR A 98 -3.94 -5.47 -11.30
N ILE A 99 -5.00 -4.64 -11.23
CA ILE A 99 -5.51 -3.92 -12.41
C ILE A 99 -4.46 -2.92 -12.92
N PHE A 100 -3.76 -2.24 -12.02
CA PHE A 100 -2.61 -1.40 -12.39
C PHE A 100 -1.52 -2.25 -13.02
N GLY A 101 -1.22 -3.41 -12.44
CA GLY A 101 -0.26 -4.36 -13.00
C GLY A 101 -0.57 -4.69 -14.46
N TYR A 102 -1.77 -5.17 -14.76
CA TYR A 102 -2.21 -5.46 -16.12
C TYR A 102 -2.11 -4.27 -17.06
N THR A 103 -2.57 -3.10 -16.60
CA THR A 103 -2.61 -1.88 -17.42
C THR A 103 -1.19 -1.40 -17.76
N TYR A 104 -0.29 -1.35 -16.78
CA TYR A 104 1.08 -0.89 -17.01
C TYR A 104 1.91 -1.90 -17.79
N VAL A 105 1.75 -3.21 -17.53
CA VAL A 105 2.40 -4.25 -18.36
C VAL A 105 1.98 -4.10 -19.80
N GLY A 106 0.68 -4.02 -20.10
CA GLY A 106 0.18 -3.83 -21.46
C GLY A 106 0.63 -2.50 -22.10
N PHE A 107 0.85 -1.46 -21.28
CA PHE A 107 1.38 -0.18 -21.77
C PHE A 107 2.85 -0.26 -22.20
N PHE A 108 3.67 -1.00 -21.45
CA PHE A 108 5.11 -1.11 -21.66
C PHE A 108 5.50 -2.34 -22.52
N GLU A 109 4.55 -3.22 -22.85
CA GLU A 109 4.78 -4.44 -23.62
C GLU A 109 5.22 -4.13 -25.06
N PHE A 110 5.85 -5.13 -25.68
CA PHE A 110 6.17 -5.09 -27.11
C PHE A 110 4.91 -4.83 -27.95
N ARG A 111 4.93 -3.78 -28.76
CA ARG A 111 3.76 -3.22 -29.48
C ARG A 111 2.66 -2.66 -28.56
N GLY A 112 2.97 -2.39 -27.29
CA GLY A 112 2.09 -1.70 -26.38
C GLY A 112 1.88 -0.23 -26.78
N LEU A 113 1.06 0.49 -25.98
CA LEU A 113 0.74 1.90 -26.29
C LEU A 113 1.99 2.79 -26.33
N LEU A 114 3.00 2.52 -25.50
CA LEU A 114 4.23 3.30 -25.49
C LEU A 114 4.99 3.18 -26.83
N SER A 115 5.16 1.97 -27.35
CA SER A 115 5.83 1.74 -28.64
C SER A 115 5.06 2.34 -29.81
N GLN A 116 3.72 2.34 -29.74
CA GLN A 116 2.87 2.97 -30.75
C GLN A 116 2.98 4.50 -30.72
N ILE A 117 3.00 5.13 -29.54
CA ILE A 117 3.13 6.59 -29.38
C ILE A 117 4.49 7.08 -29.86
N LEU A 118 5.56 6.33 -29.58
CA LEU A 118 6.93 6.69 -29.95
C LEU A 118 7.30 6.26 -31.38
N ASN A 119 6.42 5.57 -32.10
CA ASN A 119 6.69 4.98 -33.43
C ASN A 119 7.95 4.11 -33.46
N ASP A 120 8.30 3.50 -32.33
CA ASP A 120 9.47 2.65 -32.16
C ASP A 120 9.06 1.31 -31.54
N THR A 121 9.04 0.26 -32.37
CA THR A 121 8.68 -1.08 -31.96
C THR A 121 9.79 -1.83 -31.23
N SER A 122 10.99 -1.27 -31.14
CA SER A 122 12.13 -1.87 -30.42
C SER A 122 12.08 -1.62 -28.91
N ILE A 123 11.26 -0.67 -28.45
CA ILE A 123 11.13 -0.33 -27.03
C ILE A 123 10.28 -1.41 -26.35
N LYS A 124 10.95 -2.20 -25.53
CA LYS A 124 10.34 -3.14 -24.57
C LYS A 124 10.92 -2.88 -23.20
N LEU A 125 10.07 -2.48 -22.27
CA LEU A 125 10.43 -2.43 -20.85
C LEU A 125 9.79 -3.64 -20.18
N ASP A 126 10.63 -4.57 -19.78
CA ASP A 126 10.16 -5.72 -19.00
C ASP A 126 9.97 -5.26 -17.55
N ILE A 127 8.70 -5.09 -17.17
CA ILE A 127 8.32 -4.69 -15.81
C ILE A 127 7.81 -5.88 -14.98
N LEU A 128 7.75 -7.11 -15.55
CA LEU A 128 7.37 -8.32 -14.83
C LEU A 128 8.54 -8.82 -13.96
N ASN A 129 8.88 -8.02 -12.95
CA ASN A 129 9.95 -8.28 -12.01
C ASN A 129 9.67 -7.57 -10.68
N MET A 130 10.52 -7.81 -9.67
CA MET A 130 10.39 -7.22 -8.32
C MET A 130 10.30 -5.68 -8.35
N SER A 131 11.11 -5.02 -9.17
CA SER A 131 11.10 -3.55 -9.28
C SER A 131 9.79 -3.02 -9.86
N GLY A 132 9.24 -3.72 -10.86
CA GLY A 132 7.93 -3.40 -11.43
C GLY A 132 6.79 -3.61 -10.43
N ALA A 133 6.83 -4.68 -9.64
CA ALA A 133 5.85 -4.91 -8.58
C ALA A 133 5.91 -3.79 -7.53
N ILE A 134 7.10 -3.40 -7.06
CA ILE A 134 7.29 -2.26 -6.15
C ILE A 134 6.70 -0.98 -6.75
N PHE A 135 6.94 -0.72 -8.03
CA PHE A 135 6.39 0.44 -8.73
C PHE A 135 4.85 0.42 -8.73
N ILE A 136 4.24 -0.71 -9.07
CA ILE A 136 2.77 -0.86 -9.10
C ILE A 136 2.18 -0.70 -7.71
N PHE A 137 2.73 -1.39 -6.70
CA PHE A 137 2.27 -1.22 -5.33
C PHE A 137 2.45 0.20 -4.82
N THR A 138 3.53 0.87 -5.22
CA THR A 138 3.74 2.29 -4.88
C THR A 138 2.59 3.15 -5.40
N ILE A 139 2.23 3.03 -6.68
CA ILE A 139 1.14 3.81 -7.29
C ILE A 139 -0.21 3.45 -6.67
N ALA A 140 -0.46 2.18 -6.39
CA ALA A 140 -1.73 1.74 -5.81
C ALA A 140 -1.88 2.14 -4.33
N MET A 141 -0.79 2.14 -3.54
CA MET A 141 -0.84 2.24 -2.08
C MET A 141 -0.42 3.60 -1.50
N PHE A 142 0.26 4.49 -2.29
CA PHE A 142 0.64 5.81 -1.76
C PHE A 142 -0.53 6.67 -1.26
N PRO A 143 -1.77 6.50 -1.75
CA PRO A 143 -2.89 7.29 -1.23
C PRO A 143 -3.20 7.05 0.25
N TYR A 144 -2.83 5.91 0.83
CA TYR A 144 -2.96 5.69 2.27
C TYR A 144 -2.15 6.71 3.07
N VAL A 145 -0.87 6.89 2.69
CA VAL A 145 -0.01 7.91 3.29
C VAL A 145 -0.49 9.32 2.93
N PHE A 146 -0.88 9.53 1.67
CA PHE A 146 -1.39 10.83 1.20
C PHE A 146 -2.56 11.33 2.05
N ILE A 147 -3.59 10.52 2.28
CA ILE A 147 -4.80 10.91 3.00
C ILE A 147 -4.45 11.28 4.45
N LEU A 148 -3.75 10.40 5.17
CA LEU A 148 -3.47 10.60 6.58
C LEU A 148 -2.48 11.73 6.83
N ALA A 149 -1.42 11.81 6.04
CA ALA A 149 -0.43 12.87 6.14
C ALA A 149 -1.03 14.24 5.74
N ARG A 150 -1.88 14.29 4.71
CA ARG A 150 -2.56 15.53 4.30
C ARG A 150 -3.43 16.11 5.40
N VAL A 151 -4.21 15.27 6.09
CA VAL A 151 -5.01 15.71 7.24
C VAL A 151 -4.10 16.26 8.32
N SER A 152 -3.03 15.54 8.67
CA SER A 152 -2.08 15.98 9.67
C SER A 152 -1.41 17.31 9.32
N PHE A 153 -0.93 17.48 8.09
CA PHE A 153 -0.34 18.76 7.64
C PHE A 153 -1.34 19.91 7.64
N SER A 154 -2.62 19.67 7.35
CA SER A 154 -3.66 20.70 7.39
C SER A 154 -4.04 21.12 8.82
N MET A 155 -3.85 20.23 9.81
CA MET A 155 -4.17 20.50 11.22
C MET A 155 -3.10 21.30 11.97
N VAL A 156 -1.95 21.58 11.34
CA VAL A 156 -0.92 22.44 11.95
C VAL A 156 -1.51 23.81 12.24
N SER A 157 -1.46 24.24 13.51
CA SER A 157 -2.14 25.45 13.99
C SER A 157 -1.59 26.73 13.35
N LYS A 158 -2.44 27.74 13.24
CA LYS A 158 -2.06 29.05 12.71
C LYS A 158 -0.91 29.66 13.49
N SER A 159 -0.88 29.49 14.82
CA SER A 159 0.20 30.01 15.69
C SER A 159 1.57 29.41 15.30
N VAL A 160 1.63 28.13 14.96
CA VAL A 160 2.87 27.50 14.48
C VAL A 160 3.30 28.07 13.12
N VAL A 161 2.34 28.34 12.22
CA VAL A 161 2.62 28.96 10.92
C VAL A 161 3.14 30.39 11.08
N GLU A 162 2.57 31.16 12.01
CA GLU A 162 3.01 32.50 12.35
C GLU A 162 4.45 32.50 12.92
N LEU A 163 4.77 31.55 13.80
CA LEU A 163 6.14 31.36 14.31
C LEU A 163 7.13 31.05 13.19
N ILE A 164 6.78 30.16 12.25
CA ILE A 164 7.60 29.87 11.06
C ILE A 164 7.91 31.17 10.30
N SER A 165 6.91 32.03 10.13
CA SER A 165 7.04 33.31 9.44
C SER A 165 7.89 34.31 10.21
N LEU A 166 7.71 34.40 11.53
CA LEU A 166 8.49 35.27 12.43
C LEU A 166 9.99 34.89 12.42
N TYR A 167 10.29 33.61 12.45
CA TYR A 167 11.68 33.12 12.37
C TYR A 167 12.24 33.12 10.93
N LYS A 168 11.47 33.57 9.93
CA LYS A 168 11.85 33.60 8.51
C LYS A 168 12.44 32.27 8.02
N LEU A 169 11.86 31.16 8.48
CA LEU A 169 12.31 29.83 8.05
C LEU A 169 12.03 29.62 6.57
N ASN A 170 13.04 29.13 5.85
CA ASN A 170 12.85 28.68 4.48
C ASN A 170 11.81 27.53 4.44
N PRO A 171 10.90 27.48 3.46
CA PRO A 171 9.88 26.42 3.32
C PRO A 171 10.42 25.00 3.46
N ILE A 172 11.59 24.72 2.86
CA ILE A 172 12.23 23.41 2.98
C ILE A 172 12.64 23.12 4.42
N LYS A 173 13.25 24.11 5.11
CA LYS A 173 13.64 23.95 6.51
C LYS A 173 12.41 23.80 7.40
N ALA A 174 11.36 24.59 7.19
CA ALA A 174 10.10 24.46 7.91
C ALA A 174 9.46 23.09 7.72
N PHE A 175 9.52 22.52 6.52
CA PHE A 175 9.04 21.16 6.23
C PHE A 175 9.74 20.14 7.12
N PHE A 176 11.08 20.08 7.09
CA PHE A 176 11.83 19.04 7.83
C PHE A 176 11.85 19.26 9.35
N THR A 177 11.80 20.53 9.83
CA THR A 177 11.91 20.82 11.27
C THR A 177 10.58 20.93 11.99
N VAL A 178 9.48 21.20 11.27
CA VAL A 178 8.17 21.44 11.90
C VAL A 178 7.10 20.49 11.35
N TYR A 179 6.82 20.58 10.05
CA TYR A 179 5.67 19.85 9.48
C TYR A 179 5.87 18.33 9.49
N LEU A 180 7.02 17.86 9.06
CA LEU A 180 7.31 16.43 8.98
C LEU A 180 7.33 15.76 10.37
N PRO A 181 8.02 16.29 11.40
CA PRO A 181 8.00 15.71 12.74
C PRO A 181 6.61 15.67 13.38
N LEU A 182 5.81 16.72 13.20
CA LEU A 182 4.44 16.75 13.73
C LEU A 182 3.53 15.72 13.04
N SER A 183 3.84 15.35 11.82
CA SER A 183 3.04 14.42 11.02
C SER A 183 3.55 12.98 11.03
N TYR A 184 4.65 12.65 11.72
CA TYR A 184 5.18 11.30 11.80
C TYR A 184 4.14 10.22 12.17
N PRO A 185 3.27 10.43 13.19
CA PRO A 185 2.30 9.41 13.55
C PRO A 185 1.33 9.09 12.42
N ALA A 186 0.89 10.13 11.68
CA ALA A 186 -0.03 9.97 10.55
C ALA A 186 0.65 9.29 9.35
N ILE A 187 1.89 9.67 9.04
CA ILE A 187 2.70 9.07 7.99
C ILE A 187 2.95 7.59 8.31
N PHE A 188 3.33 7.28 9.54
CA PHE A 188 3.57 5.92 9.98
C PHE A 188 2.31 5.06 9.89
N ALA A 189 1.16 5.57 10.35
CA ALA A 189 -0.12 4.88 10.24
C ALA A 189 -0.49 4.58 8.78
N GLY A 190 -0.34 5.57 7.87
CA GLY A 190 -0.57 5.37 6.44
C GLY A 190 0.36 4.35 5.81
N THR A 191 1.62 4.36 6.24
CA THR A 191 2.62 3.38 5.76
C THR A 191 2.28 1.96 6.21
N ILE A 192 1.87 1.78 7.48
CA ILE A 192 1.44 0.47 7.98
C ILE A 192 0.25 -0.05 7.18
N LEU A 193 -0.75 0.79 6.90
CA LEU A 193 -1.90 0.39 6.07
C LEU A 193 -1.46 -0.04 4.68
N ALA A 194 -0.58 0.72 4.03
CA ALA A 194 -0.03 0.37 2.72
C ALA A 194 0.73 -0.97 2.75
N ILE A 195 1.52 -1.22 3.79
CA ILE A 195 2.24 -2.48 3.98
C ILE A 195 1.27 -3.66 4.18
N MET A 196 0.25 -3.48 5.01
CA MET A 196 -0.75 -4.52 5.27
C MET A 196 -1.49 -4.91 3.98
N GLU A 197 -1.90 -3.93 3.17
CA GLU A 197 -2.52 -4.19 1.86
C GLU A 197 -1.56 -4.89 0.90
N THR A 198 -0.29 -4.46 0.84
CA THR A 198 0.73 -5.10 0.01
C THR A 198 0.97 -6.56 0.42
N LEU A 199 1.00 -6.86 1.73
CA LEU A 199 1.15 -8.23 2.25
C LEU A 199 -0.07 -9.11 1.96
N SER A 200 -1.25 -8.53 1.92
CA SER A 200 -2.50 -9.26 1.68
C SER A 200 -2.78 -9.48 0.19
N ASP A 201 -2.06 -8.80 -0.70
CA ASP A 201 -2.29 -8.88 -2.13
C ASP A 201 -1.65 -10.14 -2.73
N TYR A 202 -2.50 -11.10 -3.07
CA TYR A 202 -2.13 -12.31 -3.77
C TYR A 202 -2.06 -12.09 -5.29
N GLY A 203 -3.02 -11.33 -5.84
CA GLY A 203 -3.23 -11.24 -7.29
C GLY A 203 -2.10 -10.52 -8.03
N THR A 204 -1.63 -9.40 -7.49
CA THR A 204 -0.51 -8.64 -8.08
C THR A 204 0.78 -9.43 -8.01
N VAL A 205 1.08 -10.02 -6.84
CA VAL A 205 2.33 -10.76 -6.62
C VAL A 205 2.42 -11.98 -7.53
N LEU A 206 1.32 -12.74 -7.64
CA LEU A 206 1.22 -13.89 -8.55
C LEU A 206 1.40 -13.46 -10.01
N TYR A 207 0.78 -12.36 -10.41
CA TYR A 207 0.87 -11.84 -11.78
C TYR A 207 2.29 -11.44 -12.16
N PHE A 208 3.05 -10.90 -11.21
CA PHE A 208 4.47 -10.54 -11.40
C PHE A 208 5.42 -11.74 -11.26
N GLY A 209 4.92 -12.93 -10.91
CA GLY A 209 5.71 -14.14 -10.76
C GLY A 209 6.70 -14.07 -9.60
N ILE A 210 6.34 -13.36 -8.53
CA ILE A 210 7.21 -13.19 -7.36
C ILE A 210 6.78 -14.16 -6.27
N GLU A 211 7.70 -14.99 -5.82
CA GLU A 211 7.49 -15.94 -4.75
C GLU A 211 7.59 -15.22 -3.38
N THR A 212 6.45 -14.98 -2.77
CA THR A 212 6.30 -14.35 -1.45
C THR A 212 5.38 -15.18 -0.57
N PHE A 213 5.31 -14.87 0.72
CA PHE A 213 4.39 -15.55 1.65
C PHE A 213 2.90 -15.43 1.29
N SER A 214 2.50 -14.50 0.45
CA SER A 214 1.12 -14.41 -0.01
C SER A 214 0.79 -15.40 -1.12
N VAL A 215 1.80 -16.01 -1.77
CA VAL A 215 1.65 -16.92 -2.92
C VAL A 215 2.07 -18.35 -2.57
N GLY A 216 2.94 -18.54 -1.56
CA GLY A 216 3.53 -19.81 -1.15
C GLY A 216 2.66 -20.74 -0.30
#